data_13c597585ce312e07aa25f24b97b6f21
#
_entry.id   13c597585ce312e07aa25f24b97b6f21
#
_cell.length_a   1.000
_cell.length_b   1.000
_cell.length_c   1.000
_cell.angle_alpha   90.00
_cell.angle_beta   90.00
_cell.angle_gamma   90.00
#
_symmetry.space_group_name_H-M   'P 1'
#
loop_
_entity.id
_entity.type
_entity.pdbx_description
1 polymer ?
#
loop_
_entity_poly.entity_id
_entity_poly.type
_entity_poly.pdbx_seq_one_letter_code
_entity_poly.pdbx_strand_id
1 'polypeptide(L)'
;MKKHLLLLLFVSTCSFLRAQDIFNKSNSFLYAKHLVCENNHNLARETLEPHIRLDQMDSSFSLYVHCLFQLQKKDSLTSLIEKVINNKQIPAFILNQLAAICISYDAANLLKTIWLNLHPDLQLRYLLLNENSVLVKEQIQKNKHLVDSNFYESMLIQLNENNTPIPKYPIFCSIILPGSGKILLGNAYEGVLTIFMIGTHSYLSIYAFNTYGANSIFAYTNLLLGTLFYGGNIWGTYHSMVKKKSFELQKIKNEISSNLYPSFYSITCE
;
A
#
# COMPACT_ATOMS: atom_id res chain seq x y z
N MET A 1 16.52 8.57 68.67
CA MET A 1 16.38 9.29 67.39
C MET A 1 17.33 8.81 66.30
N LYS A 2 18.64 8.70 66.48
CA LYS A 2 19.60 8.29 65.40
C LYS A 2 19.31 6.89 64.79
N LYS A 3 18.85 5.90 65.56
CA LYS A 3 18.55 4.55 65.06
C LYS A 3 17.29 4.50 64.15
N HIS A 4 16.28 5.31 64.42
CA HIS A 4 15.08 5.37 63.55
C HIS A 4 15.33 6.13 62.25
N LEU A 5 16.22 7.11 62.23
CA LEU A 5 16.65 7.82 61.03
C LEU A 5 17.43 6.89 60.07
N LEU A 6 18.28 6.05 60.63
CA LEU A 6 19.05 5.05 59.85
C LEU A 6 18.15 3.98 59.25
N LEU A 7 17.12 3.54 59.98
CA LEU A 7 16.15 2.56 59.47
C LEU A 7 15.28 3.15 58.34
N LEU A 8 14.87 4.42 58.50
CA LEU A 8 14.13 5.15 57.46
C LEU A 8 14.97 5.36 56.17
N LEU A 9 16.26 5.69 56.32
CA LEU A 9 17.20 5.79 55.19
C LEU A 9 17.40 4.43 54.50
N PHE A 10 17.52 3.34 55.28
CA PHE A 10 17.70 2.00 54.71
C PHE A 10 16.43 1.51 53.99
N VAL A 11 15.23 1.76 54.53
CA VAL A 11 13.96 1.42 53.85
C VAL A 11 13.79 2.25 52.60
N SER A 12 14.13 3.53 52.62
CA SER A 12 14.09 4.41 51.46
C SER A 12 15.05 3.95 50.36
N THR A 13 16.28 3.59 50.69
CA THR A 13 17.29 3.06 49.69
C THR A 13 16.88 1.71 49.14
N CYS A 14 16.31 0.80 49.93
CA CYS A 14 15.78 -0.48 49.45
C CYS A 14 14.56 -0.30 48.54
N SER A 15 13.73 0.70 48.80
CA SER A 15 12.58 1.02 47.94
C SER A 15 13.03 1.64 46.61
N PHE A 16 14.07 2.46 46.60
CA PHE A 16 14.66 3.02 45.40
C PHE A 16 15.35 1.93 44.52
N LEU A 17 16.02 0.97 45.13
CA LEU A 17 16.64 -0.15 44.38
C LEU A 17 15.60 -1.05 43.73
N ARG A 18 14.46 -1.31 44.38
CA ARG A 18 13.37 -2.06 43.78
C ARG A 18 12.65 -1.28 42.65
N ALA A 19 12.55 0.04 42.78
CA ALA A 19 11.94 0.88 41.75
C ALA A 19 12.78 0.93 40.44
N GLN A 20 14.12 0.82 40.52
CA GLN A 20 14.98 0.74 39.36
C GLN A 20 14.81 -0.56 38.55
N ASP A 21 14.44 -1.68 39.21
CA ASP A 21 14.17 -2.94 38.53
C ASP A 21 12.85 -2.97 37.74
N ILE A 22 11.88 -2.12 38.10
CA ILE A 22 10.57 -2.06 37.40
C ILE A 22 10.74 -1.50 35.98
N PHE A 23 11.67 -0.58 35.78
CA PHE A 23 11.93 0.07 34.49
C PHE A 23 13.11 -0.55 33.73
N ASN A 24 13.51 -1.78 34.05
CA ASN A 24 14.52 -2.48 33.26
C ASN A 24 13.95 -2.89 31.88
N LYS A 25 14.85 -3.17 30.95
CA LYS A 25 14.49 -3.52 29.54
C LYS A 25 13.49 -4.69 29.46
N SER A 26 13.66 -5.72 30.31
CA SER A 26 12.79 -6.90 30.30
C SER A 26 11.37 -6.59 30.75
N ASN A 27 11.22 -5.84 31.84
CA ASN A 27 9.90 -5.45 32.37
C ASN A 27 9.22 -4.47 31.43
N SER A 28 9.95 -3.53 30.85
CA SER A 28 9.45 -2.60 29.83
C SER A 28 8.96 -3.35 28.57
N PHE A 29 9.66 -4.39 28.15
CA PHE A 29 9.21 -5.25 27.04
C PHE A 29 7.91 -5.98 27.35
N LEU A 30 7.79 -6.62 28.52
CA LEU A 30 6.58 -7.34 28.94
C LEU A 30 5.38 -6.39 29.04
N TYR A 31 5.58 -5.22 29.64
CA TYR A 31 4.55 -4.21 29.74
C TYR A 31 4.14 -3.66 28.37
N ALA A 32 5.08 -3.37 27.49
CA ALA A 32 4.79 -2.93 26.13
C ALA A 32 4.06 -4.03 25.33
N LYS A 33 4.40 -5.31 25.51
CA LYS A 33 3.70 -6.42 24.91
C LYS A 33 2.22 -6.45 25.36
N HIS A 34 1.96 -6.29 26.64
CA HIS A 34 0.60 -6.20 27.16
C HIS A 34 -0.18 -5.01 26.57
N LEU A 35 0.44 -3.83 26.49
CA LEU A 35 -0.16 -2.65 25.87
C LEU A 35 -0.51 -2.85 24.40
N VAL A 36 0.33 -3.57 23.65
CA VAL A 36 0.05 -3.90 22.25
C VAL A 36 -1.16 -4.83 22.15
N CYS A 37 -1.30 -5.81 23.05
CA CYS A 37 -2.48 -6.68 23.11
C CYS A 37 -3.77 -5.91 23.44
N GLU A 38 -3.66 -4.79 24.14
CA GLU A 38 -4.75 -3.85 24.39
C GLU A 38 -4.94 -2.81 23.27
N ASN A 39 -4.23 -2.94 22.14
CA ASN A 39 -4.20 -1.99 21.01
C ASN A 39 -3.68 -0.58 21.39
N ASN A 40 -2.97 -0.44 22.50
CA ASN A 40 -2.37 0.83 22.91
C ASN A 40 -0.93 0.98 22.38
N HIS A 41 -0.80 0.99 21.04
CA HIS A 41 0.49 1.03 20.36
C HIS A 41 1.32 2.29 20.66
N ASN A 42 0.69 3.43 20.95
CA ASN A 42 1.41 4.66 21.24
C ASN A 42 2.15 4.58 22.57
N LEU A 43 1.48 4.15 23.62
CA LEU A 43 2.09 3.99 24.93
C LEU A 43 3.13 2.86 24.95
N ALA A 44 2.88 1.76 24.21
CA ALA A 44 3.84 0.69 24.02
C ALA A 44 5.13 1.19 23.35
N ARG A 45 5.02 2.02 22.30
CA ARG A 45 6.15 2.67 21.65
C ARG A 45 6.95 3.53 22.62
N GLU A 46 6.29 4.41 23.36
CA GLU A 46 6.93 5.32 24.33
C GLU A 46 7.65 4.54 25.45
N THR A 47 7.07 3.42 25.89
CA THR A 47 7.70 2.53 26.88
C THR A 47 8.98 1.88 26.37
N LEU A 48 9.03 1.53 25.08
CA LEU A 48 10.19 0.85 24.46
C LEU A 48 11.29 1.82 24.04
N GLU A 49 10.93 3.02 23.60
CA GLU A 49 11.85 3.99 22.97
C GLU A 49 13.14 4.24 23.77
N PRO A 50 13.16 4.36 25.11
CA PRO A 50 14.40 4.54 25.89
C PRO A 50 15.34 3.33 25.83
N HIS A 51 14.84 2.14 25.47
CA HIS A 51 15.57 0.88 25.47
C HIS A 51 16.03 0.43 24.08
N ILE A 52 15.64 1.17 23.04
CA ILE A 52 15.97 0.82 21.65
C ILE A 52 17.39 1.22 21.30
N ARG A 53 18.18 0.22 20.90
CA ARG A 53 19.55 0.41 20.43
C ARG A 53 19.76 -0.32 19.11
N LEU A 54 20.41 0.34 18.17
CA LEU A 54 20.70 -0.25 16.85
C LEU A 54 21.78 -1.35 16.87
N ASP A 55 22.55 -1.43 17.94
CA ASP A 55 23.54 -2.48 18.18
C ASP A 55 22.94 -3.72 18.86
N GLN A 56 21.71 -3.63 19.37
CA GLN A 56 21.01 -4.72 20.06
C GLN A 56 19.60 -4.89 19.49
N MET A 57 19.53 -5.44 18.28
CA MET A 57 18.26 -5.70 17.59
C MET A 57 17.63 -7.00 18.10
N ASP A 58 16.90 -6.91 19.18
CA ASP A 58 16.19 -8.01 19.84
C ASP A 58 14.68 -7.94 19.69
N SER A 59 13.96 -8.73 20.48
CA SER A 59 12.48 -8.74 20.50
C SER A 59 11.87 -7.38 20.88
N SER A 60 12.57 -6.56 21.71
CA SER A 60 12.11 -5.22 22.06
C SER A 60 12.17 -4.28 20.86
N PHE A 61 13.22 -4.40 20.06
CA PHE A 61 13.36 -3.67 18.79
C PHE A 61 12.26 -4.07 17.80
N SER A 62 12.01 -5.38 17.67
CA SER A 62 10.94 -5.90 16.80
C SER A 62 9.57 -5.39 17.21
N LEU A 63 9.26 -5.37 18.51
CA LEU A 63 8.00 -4.85 19.04
C LEU A 63 7.86 -3.33 18.81
N TYR A 64 8.94 -2.59 18.96
CA TYR A 64 8.98 -1.15 18.68
C TYR A 64 8.68 -0.85 17.20
N VAL A 65 9.30 -1.59 16.28
CA VAL A 65 9.03 -1.52 14.83
C VAL A 65 7.56 -1.82 14.53
N HIS A 66 6.98 -2.84 15.20
CA HIS A 66 5.56 -3.16 15.10
C HIS A 66 4.67 -1.98 15.53
N CYS A 67 4.96 -1.36 16.67
CA CYS A 67 4.20 -0.19 17.13
C CYS A 67 4.26 0.96 16.13
N LEU A 68 5.43 1.27 15.56
CA LEU A 68 5.57 2.30 14.54
C LEU A 68 4.76 1.98 13.28
N PHE A 69 4.72 0.71 12.86
CA PHE A 69 3.93 0.26 11.72
C PHE A 69 2.43 0.42 11.97
N GLN A 70 1.91 -0.02 13.12
CA GLN A 70 0.50 0.11 13.49
C GLN A 70 0.06 1.58 13.62
N LEU A 71 0.95 2.45 14.11
CA LEU A 71 0.72 3.89 14.19
C LEU A 71 0.87 4.62 12.85
N GLN A 72 1.17 3.90 11.76
CA GLN A 72 1.40 4.44 10.42
C GLN A 72 2.47 5.56 10.38
N LYS A 73 3.48 5.49 11.23
CA LYS A 73 4.60 6.45 11.30
C LYS A 73 5.63 6.19 10.20
N LYS A 74 5.21 6.39 8.94
CA LYS A 74 5.99 6.06 7.73
C LYS A 74 7.38 6.71 7.74
N ASP A 75 7.47 8.00 8.03
CA ASP A 75 8.75 8.74 8.01
C ASP A 75 9.74 8.21 9.06
N SER A 76 9.22 7.95 10.29
CA SER A 76 10.03 7.38 11.38
C SER A 76 10.53 5.98 11.03
N LEU A 77 9.68 5.14 10.42
CA LEU A 77 10.03 3.81 9.95
C LEU A 77 11.07 3.86 8.84
N THR A 78 10.89 4.72 7.82
CA THR A 78 11.83 4.86 6.71
C THR A 78 13.21 5.28 7.22
N SER A 79 13.30 6.29 8.08
CA SER A 79 14.55 6.72 8.71
C SER A 79 15.20 5.63 9.56
N LEU A 80 14.40 4.85 10.31
CA LEU A 80 14.88 3.72 11.10
C LEU A 80 15.45 2.62 10.19
N ILE A 81 14.74 2.27 9.13
CA ILE A 81 15.15 1.24 8.16
C ILE A 81 16.46 1.61 7.50
N GLU A 82 16.64 2.87 7.05
CA GLU A 82 17.89 3.35 6.47
C GLU A 82 19.07 3.20 7.45
N LYS A 83 18.88 3.54 8.73
CA LYS A 83 19.90 3.37 9.76
C LYS A 83 20.24 1.90 10.02
N VAL A 84 19.22 1.02 10.02
CA VAL A 84 19.38 -0.41 10.24
C VAL A 84 20.09 -1.07 9.07
N ILE A 85 19.72 -0.77 7.82
CA ILE A 85 20.33 -1.36 6.62
C ILE A 85 21.84 -1.08 6.54
N ASN A 86 22.29 0.05 7.07
CA ASN A 86 23.70 0.40 7.13
C ASN A 86 24.47 -0.39 8.22
N ASN A 87 23.77 -1.12 9.09
CA ASN A 87 24.37 -1.98 10.10
C ASN A 87 24.69 -3.37 9.50
N LYS A 88 25.92 -3.84 9.66
CA LYS A 88 26.39 -5.11 9.07
C LYS A 88 25.84 -6.38 9.73
N GLN A 89 25.23 -6.28 10.91
CA GLN A 89 24.76 -7.43 11.70
C GLN A 89 23.27 -7.30 12.02
N ILE A 90 22.42 -7.56 11.03
CA ILE A 90 20.96 -7.54 11.23
C ILE A 90 20.48 -8.98 11.42
N PRO A 91 19.80 -9.31 12.54
CA PRO A 91 19.16 -10.61 12.71
C PRO A 91 18.13 -10.88 11.61
N ALA A 92 18.07 -12.12 11.11
CA ALA A 92 17.22 -12.49 9.98
C ALA A 92 15.73 -12.19 10.23
N PHE A 93 15.23 -12.35 11.45
CA PHE A 93 13.82 -12.06 11.77
C PHE A 93 13.51 -10.56 11.70
N ILE A 94 14.42 -9.69 12.13
CA ILE A 94 14.30 -8.23 11.98
C ILE A 94 14.36 -7.84 10.50
N LEU A 95 15.29 -8.42 9.77
CA LEU A 95 15.46 -8.16 8.34
C LEU A 95 14.17 -8.48 7.58
N ASN A 96 13.57 -9.64 7.83
CA ASN A 96 12.31 -10.05 7.20
C ASN A 96 11.13 -9.15 7.62
N GLN A 97 11.05 -8.75 8.89
CA GLN A 97 10.03 -7.83 9.37
C GLN A 97 10.12 -6.46 8.68
N LEU A 98 11.31 -5.89 8.60
CA LEU A 98 11.55 -4.60 7.93
C LEU A 98 11.27 -4.69 6.43
N ALA A 99 11.63 -5.80 5.78
CA ALA A 99 11.35 -6.04 4.38
C ALA A 99 9.84 -6.13 4.11
N ALA A 100 9.08 -6.82 4.95
CA ALA A 100 7.63 -6.88 4.86
C ALA A 100 6.99 -5.47 4.96
N ILE A 101 7.51 -4.64 5.85
CA ILE A 101 7.07 -3.22 6.00
C ILE A 101 7.44 -2.41 4.75
N CYS A 102 8.67 -2.53 4.23
CA CYS A 102 9.09 -1.82 3.02
C CYS A 102 8.18 -2.14 1.82
N ILE A 103 7.83 -3.41 1.66
CA ILE A 103 6.93 -3.87 0.60
C ILE A 103 5.53 -3.28 0.81
N SER A 104 5.01 -3.32 2.05
CA SER A 104 3.69 -2.81 2.38
C SER A 104 3.53 -1.29 2.18
N TYR A 105 4.62 -0.53 2.31
CA TYR A 105 4.64 0.92 2.12
C TYR A 105 5.11 1.38 0.73
N ASP A 106 5.27 0.45 -0.23
CA ASP A 106 5.84 0.72 -1.57
C ASP A 106 7.24 1.36 -1.50
N ALA A 107 8.00 1.01 -0.47
CA ALA A 107 9.37 1.46 -0.23
C ALA A 107 10.41 0.38 -0.60
N ALA A 108 10.07 -0.46 -1.57
CA ALA A 108 10.87 -1.62 -1.98
C ALA A 108 12.28 -1.25 -2.46
N ASN A 109 12.51 -0.01 -2.89
CA ASN A 109 13.84 0.46 -3.30
C ASN A 109 14.89 0.36 -2.17
N LEU A 110 14.47 0.47 -0.91
CA LEU A 110 15.36 0.33 0.25
C LEU A 110 15.89 -1.10 0.41
N LEU A 111 15.22 -2.09 -0.19
CA LEU A 111 15.61 -3.50 -0.09
C LEU A 111 16.68 -3.91 -1.09
N LYS A 112 17.01 -3.05 -2.07
CA LYS A 112 17.91 -3.39 -3.18
C LYS A 112 19.28 -3.92 -2.72
N THR A 113 19.77 -3.45 -1.59
CA THR A 113 21.09 -3.83 -1.06
C THR A 113 21.08 -5.12 -0.24
N ILE A 114 19.93 -5.53 0.28
CA ILE A 114 19.80 -6.64 1.24
C ILE A 114 18.90 -7.77 0.74
N TRP A 115 18.31 -7.63 -0.47
CA TRP A 115 17.30 -8.55 -0.96
C TRP A 115 17.73 -10.02 -1.02
N LEU A 116 19.02 -10.30 -1.28
CA LEU A 116 19.57 -11.66 -1.33
C LEU A 116 19.53 -12.41 0.00
N ASN A 117 19.48 -11.69 1.12
CA ASN A 117 19.43 -12.25 2.47
C ASN A 117 18.00 -12.38 3.00
N LEU A 118 16.99 -12.03 2.21
CA LEU A 118 15.59 -12.12 2.59
C LEU A 118 15.05 -13.54 2.45
N HIS A 119 13.96 -13.82 3.18
CA HIS A 119 13.18 -15.03 2.97
C HIS A 119 12.71 -15.13 1.50
N PRO A 120 12.71 -16.33 0.88
CA PRO A 120 12.34 -16.51 -0.54
C PRO A 120 10.98 -15.90 -0.93
N ASP A 121 9.99 -15.95 -0.05
CA ASP A 121 8.68 -15.33 -0.26
C ASP A 121 8.80 -13.81 -0.42
N LEU A 122 9.58 -13.15 0.42
CA LEU A 122 9.83 -11.71 0.33
C LEU A 122 10.63 -11.33 -0.93
N GLN A 123 11.59 -12.16 -1.31
CA GLN A 123 12.33 -11.97 -2.56
C GLN A 123 11.39 -12.02 -3.77
N LEU A 124 10.51 -13.01 -3.83
CA LEU A 124 9.55 -13.16 -4.93
C LEU A 124 8.57 -11.98 -5.00
N ARG A 125 8.03 -11.54 -3.87
CA ARG A 125 7.14 -10.36 -3.82
C ARG A 125 7.86 -9.09 -4.26
N TYR A 126 9.09 -8.90 -3.81
CA TYR A 126 9.93 -7.79 -4.25
C TYR A 126 10.16 -7.80 -5.77
N LEU A 127 10.48 -8.97 -6.35
CA LEU A 127 10.70 -9.12 -7.79
C LEU A 127 9.42 -8.90 -8.59
N LEU A 128 8.26 -9.36 -8.11
CA LEU A 128 6.96 -9.11 -8.74
C LEU A 128 6.61 -7.62 -8.75
N LEU A 129 6.83 -6.92 -7.66
CA LEU A 129 6.56 -5.47 -7.56
C LEU A 129 7.47 -4.65 -8.48
N ASN A 130 8.69 -5.14 -8.75
CA ASN A 130 9.62 -4.53 -9.71
C ASN A 130 9.47 -5.08 -11.15
N GLU A 131 8.41 -5.87 -11.41
CA GLU A 131 8.03 -6.39 -12.74
C GLU A 131 9.14 -7.23 -13.42
N ASN A 132 10.02 -7.87 -12.63
CA ASN A 132 11.12 -8.69 -13.17
C ASN A 132 10.67 -10.13 -13.38
N SER A 133 9.91 -10.37 -14.46
CA SER A 133 9.29 -11.66 -14.76
C SER A 133 10.30 -12.81 -14.97
N VAL A 134 11.50 -12.52 -15.45
CA VAL A 134 12.53 -13.55 -15.68
C VAL A 134 13.07 -14.08 -14.37
N LEU A 135 13.49 -13.17 -13.48
CA LEU A 135 14.01 -13.55 -12.16
C LEU A 135 12.93 -14.19 -11.27
N VAL A 136 11.67 -13.76 -11.41
CA VAL A 136 10.55 -14.39 -10.68
C VAL A 136 10.43 -15.87 -11.06
N LYS A 137 10.42 -16.21 -12.35
CA LYS A 137 10.35 -17.60 -12.80
C LYS A 137 11.50 -18.45 -12.30
N GLU A 138 12.72 -17.93 -12.40
CA GLU A 138 13.92 -18.60 -11.90
C GLU A 138 13.84 -18.86 -10.38
N GLN A 139 13.44 -17.87 -9.60
CA GLN A 139 13.31 -18.00 -8.15
C GLN A 139 12.17 -18.92 -7.72
N ILE A 140 11.04 -18.96 -8.45
CA ILE A 140 9.96 -19.93 -8.20
C ILE A 140 10.50 -21.35 -8.38
N GLN A 141 11.22 -21.63 -9.45
CA GLN A 141 11.78 -22.96 -9.71
C GLN A 141 12.80 -23.37 -8.63
N LYS A 142 13.66 -22.43 -8.21
CA LYS A 142 14.68 -22.68 -7.18
C LYS A 142 14.08 -22.95 -5.79
N ASN A 143 13.00 -22.26 -5.43
CA ASN A 143 12.41 -22.27 -4.09
C ASN A 143 11.02 -22.95 -4.03
N LYS A 144 10.69 -23.80 -5.01
CA LYS A 144 9.36 -24.40 -5.16
C LYS A 144 8.80 -25.07 -3.90
N HIS A 145 9.67 -25.59 -3.03
CA HIS A 145 9.31 -26.25 -1.78
C HIS A 145 9.12 -25.30 -0.59
N LEU A 146 9.49 -24.02 -0.73
CA LEU A 146 9.43 -23.02 0.33
C LEU A 146 8.35 -21.95 0.09
N VAL A 147 7.78 -21.91 -1.11
CA VAL A 147 6.85 -20.86 -1.53
C VAL A 147 5.62 -21.45 -2.24
N ASP A 148 4.49 -20.76 -2.18
CA ASP A 148 3.30 -21.12 -2.95
C ASP A 148 3.50 -20.76 -4.44
N SER A 149 4.01 -21.72 -5.19
CA SER A 149 4.28 -21.54 -6.63
C SER A 149 3.04 -21.12 -7.41
N ASN A 150 1.86 -21.65 -7.08
CA ASN A 150 0.62 -21.37 -7.80
C ASN A 150 0.21 -19.88 -7.63
N PHE A 151 0.35 -19.36 -6.41
CA PHE A 151 0.10 -17.95 -6.13
C PHE A 151 1.00 -17.06 -6.98
N TYR A 152 2.31 -17.30 -6.98
CA TYR A 152 3.28 -16.48 -7.71
C TYR A 152 3.13 -16.58 -9.22
N GLU A 153 2.83 -17.76 -9.75
CA GLU A 153 2.56 -17.95 -11.18
C GLU A 153 1.29 -17.20 -11.62
N SER A 154 0.23 -17.25 -10.81
CA SER A 154 -1.01 -16.51 -11.08
C SER A 154 -0.79 -15.00 -11.08
N MET A 155 -0.04 -14.48 -10.10
CA MET A 155 0.30 -13.04 -10.04
C MET A 155 1.14 -12.61 -11.23
N LEU A 156 2.10 -13.44 -11.65
CA LEU A 156 2.93 -13.17 -12.81
C LEU A 156 2.11 -13.11 -14.12
N ILE A 157 1.14 -14.02 -14.28
CA ILE A 157 0.22 -14.01 -15.43
C ILE A 157 -0.60 -12.72 -15.43
N GLN A 158 -1.21 -12.35 -14.31
CA GLN A 158 -2.02 -11.13 -14.18
C GLN A 158 -1.20 -9.85 -14.47
N LEU A 159 0.05 -9.77 -13.98
CA LEU A 159 0.95 -8.66 -14.27
C LEU A 159 1.29 -8.57 -15.76
N ASN A 160 1.60 -9.72 -16.41
CA ASN A 160 1.88 -9.76 -17.83
C ASN A 160 0.66 -9.37 -18.69
N GLU A 161 -0.53 -9.84 -18.34
CA GLU A 161 -1.78 -9.44 -18.99
C GLU A 161 -2.05 -7.95 -18.84
N ASN A 162 -1.82 -7.40 -17.65
CA ASN A 162 -1.98 -5.98 -17.39
C ASN A 162 -0.93 -5.12 -18.14
N ASN A 163 0.26 -5.67 -18.45
CA ASN A 163 1.28 -4.97 -19.24
C ASN A 163 0.98 -4.94 -20.74
N THR A 164 -0.03 -5.70 -21.22
CA THR A 164 -0.47 -5.60 -22.62
C THR A 164 -1.00 -4.20 -22.96
N PRO A 165 -0.85 -3.74 -24.21
CA PRO A 165 -1.38 -2.44 -24.63
C PRO A 165 -2.88 -2.35 -24.40
N ILE A 166 -3.36 -1.18 -23.97
CA ILE A 166 -4.79 -0.94 -23.76
C ILE A 166 -5.54 -1.15 -25.07
N PRO A 167 -6.56 -2.03 -25.14
CA PRO A 167 -7.30 -2.27 -26.36
C PRO A 167 -8.06 -0.99 -26.79
N LYS A 168 -7.88 -0.55 -28.03
CA LYS A 168 -8.45 0.72 -28.52
C LYS A 168 -9.92 0.62 -28.93
N TYR A 169 -10.51 -0.58 -29.00
CA TYR A 169 -11.87 -0.78 -29.48
C TYR A 169 -12.95 0.04 -28.72
N PRO A 170 -12.88 0.30 -27.38
CA PRO A 170 -13.89 1.12 -26.73
C PRO A 170 -13.90 2.58 -27.23
N ILE A 171 -12.73 3.09 -27.64
CA ILE A 171 -12.62 4.43 -28.23
C ILE A 171 -13.33 4.45 -29.58
N PHE A 172 -13.06 3.45 -30.45
CA PHE A 172 -13.74 3.34 -31.74
C PHE A 172 -15.26 3.20 -31.59
N CYS A 173 -15.72 2.42 -30.61
CA CYS A 173 -17.16 2.34 -30.29
C CYS A 173 -17.71 3.72 -29.88
N SER A 174 -17.00 4.49 -29.06
CA SER A 174 -17.41 5.84 -28.65
C SER A 174 -17.43 6.86 -29.79
N ILE A 175 -16.61 6.65 -30.84
CA ILE A 175 -16.63 7.48 -32.06
C ILE A 175 -17.86 7.16 -32.88
N ILE A 176 -18.22 5.89 -33.06
CA ILE A 176 -19.39 5.49 -33.87
C ILE A 176 -20.68 5.79 -33.13
N LEU A 177 -20.78 5.37 -31.87
CA LEU A 177 -21.94 5.57 -31.01
C LEU A 177 -21.48 6.22 -29.68
N PRO A 178 -21.71 7.53 -29.52
CA PRO A 178 -21.32 8.24 -28.29
C PRO A 178 -21.84 7.54 -27.04
N GLY A 179 -20.97 7.37 -26.03
CA GLY A 179 -21.31 6.71 -24.78
C GLY A 179 -21.11 5.18 -24.75
N SER A 180 -21.12 4.50 -25.92
CA SER A 180 -20.98 3.04 -25.98
C SER A 180 -19.66 2.53 -25.42
N GLY A 181 -18.53 3.22 -25.66
CA GLY A 181 -17.26 2.84 -25.12
C GLY A 181 -17.21 2.88 -23.59
N LYS A 182 -17.89 3.85 -22.96
CA LYS A 182 -18.02 3.91 -21.49
C LYS A 182 -18.85 2.74 -20.95
N ILE A 183 -19.94 2.36 -21.65
CA ILE A 183 -20.77 1.21 -21.30
C ILE A 183 -19.93 -0.07 -21.34
N LEU A 184 -19.12 -0.27 -22.39
CA LEU A 184 -18.23 -1.42 -22.54
C LEU A 184 -17.17 -1.50 -21.42
N LEU A 185 -16.77 -0.37 -20.86
CA LEU A 185 -15.84 -0.31 -19.74
C LEU A 185 -16.50 -0.55 -18.37
N GLY A 186 -17.83 -0.75 -18.33
CA GLY A 186 -18.61 -0.95 -17.11
C GLY A 186 -19.21 0.33 -16.52
N ASN A 187 -18.97 1.50 -17.14
CA ASN A 187 -19.50 2.79 -16.69
C ASN A 187 -20.83 3.10 -17.40
N ALA A 188 -21.84 2.21 -17.25
CA ALA A 188 -23.09 2.28 -17.99
C ALA A 188 -23.85 3.60 -17.74
N TYR A 189 -23.91 4.08 -16.50
CA TYR A 189 -24.57 5.34 -16.14
C TYR A 189 -23.97 6.53 -16.91
N GLU A 190 -22.65 6.67 -16.90
CA GLU A 190 -21.97 7.75 -17.62
C GLU A 190 -22.15 7.63 -19.14
N GLY A 191 -22.18 6.40 -19.67
CA GLY A 191 -22.42 6.14 -21.07
C GLY A 191 -23.81 6.58 -21.52
N VAL A 192 -24.85 6.17 -20.78
CA VAL A 192 -26.25 6.55 -21.06
C VAL A 192 -26.44 8.06 -20.94
N LEU A 193 -25.90 8.69 -19.89
CA LEU A 193 -25.97 10.15 -19.75
C LEU A 193 -25.30 10.87 -20.93
N THR A 194 -24.19 10.36 -21.43
CA THR A 194 -23.49 10.92 -22.60
C THR A 194 -24.34 10.81 -23.85
N ILE A 195 -25.01 9.66 -24.11
CA ILE A 195 -25.93 9.48 -25.23
C ILE A 195 -27.06 10.50 -25.16
N PHE A 196 -27.66 10.65 -23.97
CA PHE A 196 -28.75 11.57 -23.75
C PHE A 196 -28.36 13.04 -24.01
N MET A 197 -27.22 13.47 -23.45
CA MET A 197 -26.74 14.85 -23.63
C MET A 197 -26.44 15.18 -25.08
N ILE A 198 -25.70 14.32 -25.79
CA ILE A 198 -25.36 14.53 -27.20
C ILE A 198 -26.60 14.47 -28.06
N GLY A 199 -27.48 13.49 -27.82
CA GLY A 199 -28.74 13.33 -28.55
C GLY A 199 -29.65 14.54 -28.38
N THR A 200 -29.79 15.07 -27.17
CA THR A 200 -30.61 16.26 -26.89
C THR A 200 -30.10 17.49 -27.63
N HIS A 201 -28.80 17.77 -27.53
CA HIS A 201 -28.22 18.94 -28.20
C HIS A 201 -28.25 18.81 -29.73
N SER A 202 -28.03 17.60 -30.25
CA SER A 202 -28.16 17.34 -31.68
C SER A 202 -29.60 17.56 -32.17
N TYR A 203 -30.58 17.02 -31.44
CA TYR A 203 -32.01 17.21 -31.77
C TYR A 203 -32.42 18.69 -31.72
N LEU A 204 -32.06 19.42 -30.65
CA LEU A 204 -32.38 20.83 -30.50
C LEU A 204 -31.74 21.68 -31.60
N SER A 205 -30.50 21.36 -32.02
CA SER A 205 -29.84 22.04 -33.11
C SER A 205 -30.57 21.84 -34.41
N ILE A 206 -30.91 20.58 -34.79
CA ILE A 206 -31.64 20.26 -36.00
C ILE A 206 -33.03 20.92 -35.99
N TYR A 207 -33.76 20.82 -34.89
CA TYR A 207 -35.08 21.46 -34.73
C TYR A 207 -34.98 22.98 -34.95
N ALA A 208 -33.98 23.64 -34.34
CA ALA A 208 -33.80 25.06 -34.46
C ALA A 208 -33.42 25.51 -35.88
N PHE A 209 -32.59 24.76 -36.60
CA PHE A 209 -32.29 25.04 -38.02
C PHE A 209 -33.55 24.93 -38.88
N ASN A 210 -34.37 23.92 -38.64
CA ASN A 210 -35.62 23.73 -39.41
C ASN A 210 -36.67 24.80 -39.11
N THR A 211 -36.76 25.27 -37.88
CA THR A 211 -37.81 26.21 -37.43
C THR A 211 -37.43 27.66 -37.65
N TYR A 212 -36.16 28.01 -37.34
CA TYR A 212 -35.70 29.43 -37.32
C TYR A 212 -34.71 29.74 -38.44
N GLY A 213 -34.36 28.75 -39.26
CA GLY A 213 -33.42 28.90 -40.38
C GLY A 213 -31.98 28.98 -40.00
N ALA A 214 -31.12 29.16 -41.02
CA ALA A 214 -29.64 29.14 -40.89
C ALA A 214 -29.06 30.27 -40.03
N ASN A 215 -29.78 31.32 -39.74
CA ASN A 215 -29.31 32.45 -38.91
C ASN A 215 -29.59 32.28 -37.41
N SER A 216 -30.10 31.13 -37.00
CA SER A 216 -30.45 30.85 -35.60
C SER A 216 -29.25 30.70 -34.68
N ILE A 217 -29.02 31.67 -33.82
CA ILE A 217 -27.97 31.60 -32.77
C ILE A 217 -28.23 30.38 -31.87
N PHE A 218 -29.49 30.07 -31.55
CA PHE A 218 -29.83 28.92 -30.72
C PHE A 218 -29.42 27.59 -31.37
N ALA A 219 -29.56 27.45 -32.69
CA ALA A 219 -29.13 26.27 -33.44
C ALA A 219 -27.60 26.07 -33.32
N TYR A 220 -26.82 27.13 -33.55
CA TYR A 220 -25.35 27.06 -33.45
C TYR A 220 -24.87 26.82 -32.03
N THR A 221 -25.51 27.38 -31.02
CA THR A 221 -25.19 27.13 -29.62
C THR A 221 -25.32 25.64 -29.27
N ASN A 222 -26.46 25.03 -29.66
CA ASN A 222 -26.67 23.60 -29.42
C ASN A 222 -25.71 22.72 -30.22
N LEU A 223 -25.41 23.08 -31.47
CA LEU A 223 -24.39 22.38 -32.28
C LEU A 223 -23.02 22.40 -31.63
N LEU A 224 -22.60 23.55 -31.14
CA LEU A 224 -21.31 23.72 -30.43
C LEU A 224 -21.29 22.86 -29.16
N LEU A 225 -22.34 22.93 -28.31
CA LEU A 225 -22.43 22.11 -27.10
C LEU A 225 -22.41 20.62 -27.41
N GLY A 226 -23.20 20.16 -28.41
CA GLY A 226 -23.18 18.76 -28.86
C GLY A 226 -21.80 18.29 -29.29
N THR A 227 -21.07 19.14 -30.06
CA THR A 227 -19.68 18.85 -30.50
C THR A 227 -18.72 18.79 -29.33
N LEU A 228 -18.83 19.71 -28.35
CA LEU A 228 -17.98 19.68 -27.13
C LEU A 228 -18.25 18.42 -26.30
N PHE A 229 -19.52 18.03 -26.10
CA PHE A 229 -19.86 16.79 -25.41
C PHE A 229 -19.36 15.56 -26.17
N TYR A 230 -19.40 15.56 -27.51
CA TYR A 230 -18.89 14.48 -28.32
C TYR A 230 -17.35 14.33 -28.17
N GLY A 231 -16.58 15.42 -28.25
CA GLY A 231 -15.15 15.42 -28.01
C GLY A 231 -14.82 14.97 -26.58
N GLY A 232 -15.56 15.50 -25.59
CA GLY A 232 -15.44 15.12 -24.20
C GLY A 232 -15.76 13.64 -23.93
N ASN A 233 -16.70 13.04 -24.72
CA ASN A 233 -16.98 11.61 -24.64
C ASN A 233 -15.78 10.74 -25.08
N ILE A 234 -15.15 11.08 -26.20
CA ILE A 234 -13.98 10.33 -26.70
C ILE A 234 -12.83 10.41 -25.69
N TRP A 235 -12.53 11.62 -25.22
CA TRP A 235 -11.51 11.85 -24.19
C TRP A 235 -11.82 11.12 -22.87
N GLY A 236 -13.07 11.21 -22.40
CA GLY A 236 -13.53 10.55 -21.19
C GLY A 236 -13.44 9.02 -21.28
N THR A 237 -13.73 8.43 -22.44
CA THR A 237 -13.56 6.99 -22.69
C THR A 237 -12.09 6.58 -22.57
N TYR A 238 -11.19 7.33 -23.19
CA TYR A 238 -9.73 7.09 -23.06
C TYR A 238 -9.27 7.16 -21.59
N HIS A 239 -9.68 8.21 -20.87
CA HIS A 239 -9.33 8.38 -19.47
C HIS A 239 -9.88 7.24 -18.59
N SER A 240 -11.12 6.80 -18.83
CA SER A 240 -11.71 5.66 -18.12
C SER A 240 -10.95 4.35 -18.35
N MET A 241 -10.43 4.13 -19.56
CA MET A 241 -9.59 2.97 -19.89
C MET A 241 -8.27 3.00 -19.10
N VAL A 242 -7.58 4.13 -19.09
CA VAL A 242 -6.32 4.30 -18.35
C VAL A 242 -6.56 4.11 -16.85
N LYS A 243 -7.62 4.72 -16.31
CA LYS A 243 -8.00 4.59 -14.90
C LYS A 243 -8.32 3.14 -14.51
N LYS A 244 -9.08 2.41 -15.34
CA LYS A 244 -9.38 1.00 -15.11
C LYS A 244 -8.12 0.16 -15.05
N LYS A 245 -7.20 0.34 -16.00
CA LYS A 245 -5.93 -0.37 -16.02
C LYS A 245 -5.07 -0.07 -14.79
N SER A 246 -4.95 1.19 -14.39
CA SER A 246 -4.20 1.57 -13.19
C SER A 246 -4.84 1.00 -11.91
N PHE A 247 -6.16 0.92 -11.84
CA PHE A 247 -6.88 0.32 -10.74
C PHE A 247 -6.63 -1.20 -10.65
N GLU A 248 -6.66 -1.91 -11.77
CA GLU A 248 -6.34 -3.35 -11.83
C GLU A 248 -4.91 -3.61 -11.40
N LEU A 249 -3.94 -2.81 -11.88
CA LEU A 249 -2.55 -2.90 -11.43
C LEU A 249 -2.40 -2.65 -9.93
N GLN A 250 -3.08 -1.63 -9.40
CA GLN A 250 -3.06 -1.35 -7.96
C GLN A 250 -3.65 -2.50 -7.15
N LYS A 251 -4.73 -3.13 -7.65
CA LYS A 251 -5.33 -4.30 -7.01
C LYS A 251 -4.34 -5.47 -6.94
N ILE A 252 -3.64 -5.76 -8.05
CA ILE A 252 -2.61 -6.81 -8.09
C ILE A 252 -1.47 -6.49 -7.12
N LYS A 253 -0.98 -5.25 -7.10
CA LYS A 253 0.08 -4.82 -6.16
C LYS A 253 -0.37 -4.93 -4.70
N ASN A 254 -1.61 -4.57 -4.40
CA ASN A 254 -2.18 -4.73 -3.07
C ASN A 254 -2.29 -6.21 -2.67
N GLU A 255 -2.64 -7.11 -3.59
CA GLU A 255 -2.70 -8.54 -3.35
C GLU A 255 -1.31 -9.14 -3.09
N ILE A 256 -0.29 -8.73 -3.85
CA ILE A 256 1.10 -9.13 -3.62
C ILE A 256 1.58 -8.65 -2.23
N SER A 257 1.16 -7.48 -1.78
CA SER A 257 1.57 -6.90 -0.48
C SER A 257 0.65 -7.28 0.68
N SER A 258 -0.55 -7.82 0.41
CA SER A 258 -1.50 -8.18 1.46
C SER A 258 -1.02 -9.36 2.30
N ASN A 259 -1.41 -9.37 3.59
CA ASN A 259 -1.09 -10.42 4.57
C ASN A 259 0.41 -10.70 4.75
N LEU A 260 1.27 -9.80 4.25
CA LEU A 260 2.70 -9.99 4.30
C LEU A 260 3.25 -9.78 5.71
N TYR A 261 2.89 -8.66 6.34
CA TYR A 261 3.43 -8.29 7.64
C TYR A 261 3.06 -9.29 8.75
N PRO A 262 1.80 -9.75 8.89
CA PRO A 262 1.42 -10.74 9.90
C PRO A 262 2.12 -12.09 9.75
N SER A 263 2.50 -12.49 8.53
CA SER A 263 3.22 -13.75 8.30
C SER A 263 4.66 -13.73 8.81
N PHE A 264 5.28 -12.55 8.92
CA PHE A 264 6.64 -12.38 9.41
C PHE A 264 6.73 -11.79 10.82
N TYR A 265 5.61 -11.36 11.38
CA TYR A 265 5.52 -10.86 12.73
C TYR A 265 4.16 -11.16 13.36
N SER A 266 4.16 -11.97 14.39
CA SER A 266 2.98 -12.25 15.20
C SER A 266 3.28 -12.04 16.68
N ILE A 267 2.35 -11.44 17.41
CA ILE A 267 2.42 -11.32 18.87
C ILE A 267 1.39 -12.28 19.44
N THR A 268 1.86 -13.23 20.26
CA THR A 268 0.96 -14.08 21.05
C THR A 268 0.52 -13.28 22.28
N CYS A 269 -0.74 -12.92 22.31
CA CYS A 269 -1.39 -12.31 23.48
C CYS A 269 -1.98 -13.45 24.32
N GLU A 270 -1.31 -13.81 25.40
CA GLU A 270 -1.76 -14.74 26.43
C GLU A 270 -2.30 -14.00 27.63
#